data_563779f3437e1cb9de2bb7f4b82c6de2
#
_entry.id   563779f3437e1cb9de2bb7f4b82c6de2
#
_cell.length_a   1.000
_cell.length_b   1.000
_cell.length_c   1.000
_cell.angle_alpha   90.00
_cell.angle_beta   90.00
_cell.angle_gamma   90.00
#
_symmetry.space_group_name_H-M   'P 1'
#
loop_
_entity.id
_entity.type
_entity.pdbx_description
1 polymer ?
#
loop_
_entity_poly.entity_id
_entity_poly.type
_entity_poly.pdbx_seq_one_letter_code
_entity_poly.pdbx_strand_id
1 'polypeptide(L)'
;MFIKICGLTNEGDAAHAAAAGATALGVVFAPASPRCISPDRARDIVEAVPAEVPVVGVFVNAPLEEIVAVVAHTGIRIVQLHGDEPEHYAVALKMPLLRAAGVDAALDAWPTATLLLDAVSAVERGGTGRRVDWERAAAVARQRRTVLAGGLTPDNVAEAIATVRPFGVDVSSGVEASPGRKDRDKVSRFLDNARKAFGEGGL
;
A
#
# COMPACT_ATOMS: atom_id res chain seq x y z
N MET A 1 3.95 13.71 0.15
CA MET A 1 2.64 13.08 0.37
C MET A 1 2.58 11.80 -0.45
N PHE A 2 2.17 10.67 0.15
CA PHE A 2 2.04 9.38 -0.52
C PHE A 2 0.64 8.82 -0.23
N ILE A 3 -0.20 8.65 -1.25
CA ILE A 3 -1.57 8.12 -1.11
C ILE A 3 -1.72 6.96 -2.08
N LYS A 4 -1.83 5.73 -1.55
CA LYS A 4 -1.88 4.50 -2.31
C LYS A 4 -3.29 3.90 -2.33
N ILE A 5 -3.76 3.50 -3.51
CA ILE A 5 -4.95 2.67 -3.69
C ILE A 5 -4.47 1.26 -4.03
N CYS A 6 -4.73 0.30 -3.14
CA CYS A 6 -4.18 -1.05 -3.21
C CYS A 6 -5.23 -2.10 -3.59
N GLY A 7 -4.78 -3.24 -4.14
CA GLY A 7 -5.64 -4.35 -4.53
C GLY A 7 -6.46 -4.07 -5.79
N LEU A 8 -5.85 -3.42 -6.76
CA LEU A 8 -6.41 -3.19 -8.10
C LEU A 8 -6.32 -4.47 -8.92
N THR A 9 -7.38 -4.80 -9.63
CA THR A 9 -7.49 -6.03 -10.43
C THR A 9 -7.84 -5.77 -11.89
N ASN A 10 -8.08 -4.52 -12.26
CA ASN A 10 -8.42 -4.10 -13.62
C ASN A 10 -7.96 -2.67 -13.92
N GLU A 11 -7.78 -2.39 -15.22
CA GLU A 11 -7.27 -1.11 -15.73
C GLU A 11 -8.25 0.04 -15.48
N GLY A 12 -9.54 -0.21 -15.53
CA GLY A 12 -10.57 0.82 -15.35
C GLY A 12 -10.55 1.42 -13.93
N ASP A 13 -10.38 0.58 -12.90
CA ASP A 13 -10.23 1.04 -11.52
C ASP A 13 -8.88 1.73 -11.30
N ALA A 14 -7.81 1.22 -11.95
CA ALA A 14 -6.48 1.81 -11.86
C ALA A 14 -6.41 3.20 -12.52
N ALA A 15 -6.93 3.33 -13.73
CA ALA A 15 -7.02 4.61 -14.45
C ALA A 15 -7.86 5.63 -13.67
N HIS A 16 -9.01 5.20 -13.11
CA HIS A 16 -9.84 6.07 -12.27
C HIS A 16 -9.08 6.55 -11.02
N ALA A 17 -8.42 5.65 -10.29
CA ALA A 17 -7.66 6.01 -9.10
C ALA A 17 -6.51 6.99 -9.42
N ALA A 18 -5.78 6.76 -10.51
CA ALA A 18 -4.74 7.67 -10.99
C ALA A 18 -5.31 9.04 -11.34
N ALA A 19 -6.38 9.11 -12.14
CA ALA A 19 -7.03 10.35 -12.54
C ALA A 19 -7.61 11.12 -11.34
N ALA A 20 -8.12 10.41 -10.31
CA ALA A 20 -8.60 11.00 -9.07
C ALA A 20 -7.47 11.49 -8.15
N GLY A 21 -6.19 11.24 -8.49
CA GLY A 21 -5.01 11.78 -7.81
C GLY A 21 -4.37 10.85 -6.79
N ALA A 22 -4.50 9.54 -6.95
CA ALA A 22 -3.64 8.58 -6.27
C ALA A 22 -2.17 8.83 -6.67
N THR A 23 -1.26 8.78 -5.71
CA THR A 23 0.18 8.94 -5.97
C THR A 23 0.91 7.61 -6.08
N ALA A 24 0.24 6.50 -5.80
CA ALA A 24 0.69 5.14 -6.04
C ALA A 24 -0.51 4.19 -6.16
N LEU A 25 -0.34 3.12 -6.91
CA LEU A 25 -1.34 2.08 -7.12
C LEU A 25 -0.75 0.73 -6.68
N GLY A 26 -1.58 -0.19 -6.17
CA GLY A 26 -1.11 -1.49 -5.71
C GLY A 26 -1.81 -2.65 -6.40
N VAL A 27 -1.03 -3.64 -6.84
CA VAL A 27 -1.49 -4.93 -7.36
C VAL A 27 -0.94 -6.06 -6.51
N VAL A 28 -1.67 -7.16 -6.36
CA VAL A 28 -1.35 -8.22 -5.39
C VAL A 28 -1.00 -9.51 -6.11
N PHE A 29 0.13 -10.12 -5.74
CA PHE A 29 0.61 -11.41 -6.25
C PHE A 29 0.54 -12.54 -5.21
N ALA A 30 -0.20 -12.35 -4.14
CA ALA A 30 -0.40 -13.37 -3.11
C ALA A 30 -1.59 -14.28 -3.47
N PRO A 31 -1.41 -15.59 -3.76
CA PRO A 31 -2.47 -16.48 -4.23
C PRO A 31 -3.65 -16.61 -3.26
N ALA A 32 -3.42 -16.47 -1.96
CA ALA A 32 -4.48 -16.50 -0.95
C ALA A 32 -5.37 -15.24 -0.93
N SER A 33 -4.97 -14.18 -1.63
CA SER A 33 -5.73 -12.93 -1.67
C SER A 33 -6.84 -12.98 -2.72
N PRO A 34 -8.07 -12.54 -2.40
CA PRO A 34 -9.12 -12.37 -3.41
C PRO A 34 -8.81 -11.27 -4.45
N ARG A 35 -7.70 -10.53 -4.25
CA ARG A 35 -7.21 -9.48 -5.12
C ARG A 35 -5.98 -9.91 -5.92
N CYS A 36 -5.64 -11.21 -5.87
CA CYS A 36 -4.50 -11.75 -6.61
C CYS A 36 -4.74 -11.66 -8.11
N ILE A 37 -3.74 -11.17 -8.85
CA ILE A 37 -3.76 -11.10 -10.32
C ILE A 37 -2.52 -11.74 -10.93
N SER A 38 -2.59 -12.10 -12.20
CA SER A 38 -1.43 -12.59 -12.95
C SER A 38 -0.44 -11.46 -13.29
N PRO A 39 0.83 -11.78 -13.56
CA PRO A 39 1.80 -10.80 -14.06
C PRO A 39 1.37 -10.10 -15.35
N ASP A 40 0.73 -10.82 -16.29
CA ASP A 40 0.22 -10.20 -17.53
C ASP A 40 -0.85 -9.15 -17.23
N ARG A 41 -1.78 -9.45 -16.32
CA ARG A 41 -2.81 -8.52 -15.90
C ARG A 41 -2.21 -7.29 -15.20
N ALA A 42 -1.16 -7.49 -14.41
CA ALA A 42 -0.44 -6.39 -13.77
C ALA A 42 0.27 -5.48 -14.80
N ARG A 43 0.84 -6.06 -15.86
CA ARG A 43 1.42 -5.30 -16.97
C ARG A 43 0.38 -4.45 -17.66
N ASP A 44 -0.80 -5.01 -17.98
CA ASP A 44 -1.90 -4.24 -18.58
C ASP A 44 -2.30 -3.04 -17.73
N ILE A 45 -2.35 -3.21 -16.39
CA ILE A 45 -2.60 -2.13 -15.44
C ILE A 45 -1.48 -1.08 -15.46
N VAL A 46 -0.21 -1.51 -15.50
CA VAL A 46 0.94 -0.59 -15.56
C VAL A 46 0.92 0.24 -16.83
N GLU A 47 0.58 -0.36 -17.96
CA GLU A 47 0.49 0.31 -19.27
C GLU A 47 -0.71 1.28 -19.36
N ALA A 48 -1.78 1.02 -18.61
CA ALA A 48 -3.01 1.82 -18.61
C ALA A 48 -2.95 3.09 -17.76
N VAL A 49 -1.89 3.30 -16.96
CA VAL A 49 -1.79 4.42 -16.03
C VAL A 49 -0.63 5.35 -16.38
N PRO A 50 -0.71 6.66 -15.98
CA PRO A 50 0.39 7.59 -16.24
C PRO A 50 1.71 7.13 -15.61
N ALA A 51 2.82 7.31 -16.33
CA ALA A 51 4.16 6.89 -15.88
C ALA A 51 4.60 7.56 -14.55
N GLU A 52 4.03 8.69 -14.20
CA GLU A 52 4.29 9.40 -12.95
C GLU A 52 3.70 8.71 -11.72
N VAL A 53 2.67 7.86 -11.92
CA VAL A 53 2.01 7.11 -10.84
C VAL A 53 2.59 5.69 -10.77
N PRO A 54 3.52 5.41 -9.84
CA PRO A 54 4.13 4.10 -9.72
C PRO A 54 3.11 3.02 -9.32
N VAL A 55 3.22 1.87 -9.96
CA VAL A 55 2.53 0.66 -9.51
C VAL A 55 3.43 -0.09 -8.53
N VAL A 56 2.84 -0.52 -7.42
CA VAL A 56 3.44 -1.28 -6.32
C VAL A 56 3.01 -2.74 -6.43
N GLY A 57 3.94 -3.66 -6.55
CA GLY A 57 3.67 -5.10 -6.47
C GLY A 57 3.71 -5.59 -5.03
N VAL A 58 2.61 -6.16 -4.55
CA VAL A 58 2.50 -6.71 -3.20
C VAL A 58 2.74 -8.22 -3.23
N PHE A 59 3.74 -8.66 -2.48
CA PHE A 59 4.14 -10.07 -2.36
C PHE A 59 4.03 -10.54 -0.91
N VAL A 60 3.74 -11.82 -0.74
CA VAL A 60 3.66 -12.49 0.56
C VAL A 60 4.43 -13.79 0.49
N ASN A 61 5.61 -13.83 1.10
CA ASN A 61 6.50 -15.01 1.14
C ASN A 61 6.86 -15.58 -0.23
N ALA A 62 6.88 -14.74 -1.27
CA ALA A 62 7.32 -15.15 -2.59
C ALA A 62 8.86 -15.33 -2.63
N PRO A 63 9.39 -16.31 -3.36
CA PRO A 63 10.82 -16.43 -3.62
C PRO A 63 11.37 -15.16 -4.30
N LEU A 64 12.62 -14.80 -3.98
CA LEU A 64 13.24 -13.58 -4.53
C LEU A 64 13.29 -13.59 -6.07
N GLU A 65 13.61 -14.73 -6.65
CA GLU A 65 13.65 -14.93 -8.10
C GLU A 65 12.28 -14.71 -8.76
N GLU A 66 11.19 -15.09 -8.11
CA GLU A 66 9.84 -14.85 -8.58
C GLU A 66 9.51 -13.34 -8.55
N ILE A 67 9.86 -12.65 -7.46
CA ILE A 67 9.66 -11.19 -7.35
C ILE A 67 10.42 -10.48 -8.46
N VAL A 68 11.69 -10.83 -8.69
CA VAL A 68 12.53 -10.24 -9.74
C VAL A 68 11.94 -10.49 -11.13
N ALA A 69 11.49 -11.72 -11.41
CA ALA A 69 10.88 -12.06 -12.69
C ALA A 69 9.58 -11.27 -12.94
N VAL A 70 8.72 -11.16 -11.93
CA VAL A 70 7.47 -10.39 -12.01
C VAL A 70 7.76 -8.91 -12.24
N VAL A 71 8.69 -8.32 -11.49
CA VAL A 71 9.08 -6.91 -11.65
C VAL A 71 9.60 -6.64 -13.07
N ALA A 72 10.49 -7.50 -13.59
CA ALA A 72 11.04 -7.36 -14.93
C ALA A 72 9.96 -7.49 -16.03
N HIS A 73 8.98 -8.36 -15.84
CA HIS A 73 7.90 -8.59 -16.79
C HIS A 73 6.86 -7.48 -16.81
N THR A 74 6.57 -6.88 -15.65
CA THR A 74 5.42 -5.98 -15.47
C THR A 74 5.77 -4.50 -15.53
N GLY A 75 7.02 -4.12 -15.28
CA GLY A 75 7.43 -2.73 -15.14
C GLY A 75 7.03 -2.06 -13.82
N ILE A 76 6.66 -2.87 -12.80
CA ILE A 76 6.43 -2.40 -11.43
C ILE A 76 7.68 -1.69 -10.90
N ARG A 77 7.50 -0.57 -10.21
CA ARG A 77 8.60 0.29 -9.75
C ARG A 77 8.83 0.31 -8.24
N ILE A 78 7.92 -0.27 -7.48
CA ILE A 78 8.01 -0.39 -6.02
C ILE A 78 7.58 -1.80 -5.64
N VAL A 79 8.32 -2.45 -4.76
CA VAL A 79 7.93 -3.73 -4.17
C VAL A 79 7.40 -3.50 -2.77
N GLN A 80 6.32 -4.18 -2.41
CA GLN A 80 5.83 -4.30 -1.05
C GLN A 80 5.94 -5.75 -0.58
N LEU A 81 6.73 -5.97 0.47
CA LEU A 81 6.85 -7.27 1.14
C LEU A 81 5.89 -7.29 2.34
N HIS A 82 4.97 -8.24 2.33
CA HIS A 82 3.85 -8.30 3.28
C HIS A 82 3.77 -9.64 4.04
N GLY A 83 4.81 -10.44 3.97
CA GLY A 83 4.95 -11.73 4.66
C GLY A 83 6.07 -11.71 5.70
N ASP A 84 6.77 -12.84 5.79
CA ASP A 84 7.92 -13.06 6.68
C ASP A 84 9.25 -13.08 5.89
N GLU A 85 9.29 -12.31 4.78
CA GLU A 85 10.46 -12.26 3.92
C GLU A 85 11.69 -11.78 4.70
N PRO A 86 12.87 -12.35 4.41
CA PRO A 86 14.10 -11.99 5.10
C PRO A 86 14.63 -10.63 4.64
N GLU A 87 15.30 -9.90 5.54
CA GLU A 87 15.75 -8.52 5.30
C GLU A 87 16.73 -8.39 4.12
N HIS A 88 17.51 -9.44 3.82
CA HIS A 88 18.44 -9.40 2.69
C HIS A 88 17.76 -9.19 1.33
N TYR A 89 16.41 -9.40 1.22
CA TYR A 89 15.65 -9.07 0.00
C TYR A 89 15.73 -7.57 -0.32
N ALA A 90 15.80 -6.69 0.71
CA ALA A 90 15.93 -5.25 0.49
C ALA A 90 17.20 -4.89 -0.27
N VAL A 91 18.31 -5.58 0.03
CA VAL A 91 19.60 -5.37 -0.65
C VAL A 91 19.59 -5.98 -2.06
N ALA A 92 18.95 -7.14 -2.21
CA ALA A 92 18.94 -7.86 -3.48
C ALA A 92 18.05 -7.21 -4.53
N LEU A 93 16.89 -6.66 -4.14
CA LEU A 93 15.92 -6.04 -5.05
C LEU A 93 16.42 -4.70 -5.63
N LYS A 94 17.25 -3.95 -4.92
CA LYS A 94 17.84 -2.66 -5.36
C LYS A 94 16.81 -1.67 -5.90
N MET A 95 15.63 -1.62 -5.32
CA MET A 95 14.53 -0.75 -5.72
C MET A 95 13.74 -0.23 -4.51
N PRO A 96 12.90 0.79 -4.65
CA PRO A 96 12.07 1.29 -3.57
C PRO A 96 11.22 0.17 -2.95
N LEU A 97 11.22 0.08 -1.62
CA LEU A 97 10.60 -1.00 -0.87
C LEU A 97 9.65 -0.47 0.20
N LEU A 98 8.45 -1.04 0.23
CA LEU A 98 7.53 -0.98 1.37
C LEU A 98 7.63 -2.30 2.15
N ARG A 99 7.78 -2.22 3.47
CA ARG A 99 7.76 -3.37 4.36
C ARG A 99 6.54 -3.30 5.26
N ALA A 100 5.61 -4.24 5.10
CA ALA A 100 4.48 -4.35 6.01
C ALA A 100 4.95 -4.79 7.39
N ALA A 101 4.48 -4.10 8.41
CA ALA A 101 4.87 -4.30 9.79
C ALA A 101 3.72 -3.94 10.74
N GLY A 102 3.71 -4.59 11.90
CA GLY A 102 2.85 -4.15 13.00
C GLY A 102 3.46 -2.94 13.74
N VAL A 103 2.68 -2.29 14.58
CA VAL A 103 3.13 -1.15 15.42
C VAL A 103 4.19 -1.53 16.46
N ASP A 104 4.42 -2.83 16.66
CA ASP A 104 5.44 -3.40 17.56
C ASP A 104 6.74 -3.80 16.84
N ALA A 105 6.84 -3.54 15.54
CA ALA A 105 8.03 -3.90 14.77
C ALA A 105 9.27 -3.19 15.32
N ALA A 106 10.41 -3.88 15.28
CA ALA A 106 11.69 -3.30 15.63
C ALA A 106 12.01 -2.13 14.69
N LEU A 107 12.32 -0.97 15.26
CA LEU A 107 12.53 0.27 14.50
C LEU A 107 13.84 0.27 13.69
N ASP A 108 14.81 -0.53 14.07
CA ASP A 108 16.09 -0.72 13.41
C ASP A 108 16.05 -1.78 12.30
N ALA A 109 15.00 -2.62 12.28
CA ALA A 109 14.82 -3.57 11.19
C ALA A 109 14.47 -2.86 9.87
N TRP A 110 14.92 -3.39 8.76
CA TRP A 110 14.65 -2.88 7.40
C TRP A 110 15.01 -1.39 7.21
N PRO A 111 16.24 -0.95 7.49
CA PRO A 111 16.64 0.46 7.57
C PRO A 111 16.40 1.22 6.25
N THR A 112 16.45 0.54 5.11
CA THR A 112 16.27 1.14 3.78
C THR A 112 14.83 1.14 3.28
N ALA A 113 13.92 0.41 3.95
CA ALA A 113 12.52 0.32 3.56
C ALA A 113 11.66 1.41 4.22
N THR A 114 10.62 1.86 3.54
CA THR A 114 9.52 2.58 4.16
C THR A 114 8.61 1.56 4.85
N LEU A 115 8.30 1.76 6.12
CA LEU A 115 7.38 0.87 6.84
C LEU A 115 5.93 1.13 6.38
N LEU A 116 5.19 0.06 6.15
CA LEU A 116 3.73 0.11 5.98
C LEU A 116 3.12 -0.50 7.24
N LEU A 117 2.52 0.37 8.08
CA LEU A 117 1.89 -0.06 9.33
C LEU A 117 0.47 -0.53 9.04
N ASP A 118 0.24 -1.83 9.18
CA ASP A 118 -1.07 -2.45 9.02
C ASP A 118 -1.59 -2.97 10.37
N ALA A 119 -2.92 -3.01 10.54
CA ALA A 119 -3.60 -3.54 11.73
C ALA A 119 -3.33 -5.03 11.96
N VAL A 120 -2.81 -5.71 10.95
CA VAL A 120 -2.66 -7.16 10.97
C VAL A 120 -1.37 -7.54 11.68
N SER A 121 -1.50 -8.14 12.86
CA SER A 121 -0.43 -8.92 13.46
C SER A 121 -0.04 -10.08 12.55
N ALA A 122 1.18 -10.59 12.67
CA ALA A 122 1.76 -11.69 11.88
C ALA A 122 0.93 -12.98 11.83
N VAL A 123 -0.18 -13.08 12.55
CA VAL A 123 -1.04 -14.28 12.66
C VAL A 123 -2.29 -14.22 11.77
N GLU A 124 -2.80 -13.02 11.44
CA GLU A 124 -4.03 -12.86 10.63
C GLU A 124 -3.75 -11.99 9.40
N ARG A 125 -3.29 -12.63 8.34
CA ARG A 125 -2.92 -11.99 7.06
C ARG A 125 -4.13 -11.51 6.29
N GLY A 126 -4.43 -10.21 6.42
CA GLY A 126 -5.29 -9.48 5.48
C GLY A 126 -6.77 -9.41 5.81
N GLY A 127 -7.30 -8.19 5.84
CA GLY A 127 -8.73 -7.96 5.65
C GLY A 127 -9.64 -8.08 6.87
N THR A 128 -9.13 -8.11 8.10
CA THR A 128 -9.95 -8.28 9.33
C THR A 128 -10.77 -7.04 9.70
N GLY A 129 -10.57 -5.89 9.04
CA GLY A 129 -11.27 -4.65 9.35
C GLY A 129 -10.91 -4.03 10.71
N ARG A 130 -9.96 -4.61 11.43
CA ARG A 130 -9.46 -4.02 12.68
C ARG A 130 -8.64 -2.77 12.38
N ARG A 131 -8.83 -1.72 13.17
CA ARG A 131 -8.05 -0.49 13.08
C ARG A 131 -6.68 -0.70 13.73
N VAL A 132 -5.64 -0.12 13.11
CA VAL A 132 -4.34 0.07 13.76
C VAL A 132 -4.54 0.93 15.00
N ASP A 133 -3.78 0.65 16.05
CA ASP A 133 -3.65 1.56 17.18
C ASP A 133 -2.89 2.82 16.71
N TRP A 134 -3.62 3.90 16.49
CA TRP A 134 -3.07 5.13 15.92
C TRP A 134 -2.11 5.85 16.87
N GLU A 135 -2.26 5.72 18.17
CA GLU A 135 -1.31 6.32 19.15
C GLU A 135 0.06 5.64 19.03
N ARG A 136 0.06 4.30 18.95
CA ARG A 136 1.28 3.52 18.75
C ARG A 136 1.87 3.75 17.35
N ALA A 137 1.02 3.80 16.31
CA ALA A 137 1.46 4.14 14.96
C ALA A 137 2.10 5.53 14.88
N ALA A 138 1.57 6.52 15.61
CA ALA A 138 2.16 7.85 15.73
C ALA A 138 3.54 7.83 16.39
N ALA A 139 3.76 6.96 17.38
CA ALA A 139 5.07 6.79 17.99
C ALA A 139 6.12 6.26 17.00
N VAL A 140 5.73 5.31 16.13
CA VAL A 140 6.59 4.81 15.04
C VAL A 140 6.82 5.88 13.97
N ALA A 141 5.76 6.59 13.55
CA ALA A 141 5.83 7.59 12.48
C ALA A 141 6.74 8.78 12.82
N ARG A 142 6.93 9.11 14.11
CA ARG A 142 7.90 10.11 14.56
C ARG A 142 9.35 9.69 14.39
N GLN A 143 9.64 8.41 14.28
CA GLN A 143 10.99 7.84 14.26
C GLN A 143 11.37 7.28 12.87
N ARG A 144 10.38 6.85 12.11
CA ARG A 144 10.57 6.19 10.81
C ARG A 144 9.60 6.73 9.77
N ARG A 145 10.04 6.77 8.53
CA ARG A 145 9.15 7.03 7.40
C ARG A 145 8.14 5.91 7.28
N THR A 146 6.85 6.23 7.46
CA THR A 146 5.76 5.24 7.52
C THR A 146 4.60 5.58 6.62
N VAL A 147 4.00 4.55 6.04
CA VAL A 147 2.69 4.58 5.38
C VAL A 147 1.69 3.90 6.32
N LEU A 148 0.62 4.58 6.68
CA LEU A 148 -0.43 4.02 7.52
C LEU A 148 -1.43 3.25 6.65
N ALA A 149 -1.71 2.02 7.03
CA ALA A 149 -2.70 1.14 6.43
C ALA A 149 -3.65 0.58 7.51
N GLY A 150 -4.45 -0.41 7.16
CA GLY A 150 -5.32 -1.13 8.11
C GLY A 150 -6.59 -0.39 8.50
N GLY A 151 -7.72 -0.79 7.90
CA GLY A 151 -9.04 -0.29 8.25
C GLY A 151 -9.32 1.16 7.87
N LEU A 152 -8.51 1.77 7.00
CA LEU A 152 -8.76 3.12 6.49
C LEU A 152 -9.97 3.13 5.54
N THR A 153 -10.74 4.20 5.63
CA THR A 153 -11.93 4.48 4.81
C THR A 153 -11.98 5.96 4.46
N PRO A 154 -12.84 6.40 3.52
CA PRO A 154 -13.05 7.81 3.27
C PRO A 154 -13.44 8.61 4.52
N ASP A 155 -14.14 7.97 5.46
CA ASP A 155 -14.73 8.65 6.62
C ASP A 155 -13.74 8.80 7.79
N ASN A 156 -12.63 8.03 7.82
CA ASN A 156 -11.66 8.07 8.93
C ASN A 156 -10.25 8.53 8.53
N VAL A 157 -9.94 8.62 7.24
CA VAL A 157 -8.58 8.89 6.78
C VAL A 157 -8.05 10.25 7.24
N ALA A 158 -8.90 11.27 7.31
CA ALA A 158 -8.49 12.60 7.77
C ALA A 158 -8.08 12.59 9.25
N GLU A 159 -8.88 11.95 10.11
CA GLU A 159 -8.56 11.75 11.54
C GLU A 159 -7.28 10.92 11.71
N ALA A 160 -7.14 9.85 10.93
CA ALA A 160 -5.95 8.99 10.93
C ALA A 160 -4.67 9.78 10.61
N ILE A 161 -4.71 10.63 9.57
CA ILE A 161 -3.58 11.49 9.17
C ILE A 161 -3.27 12.52 10.26
N ALA A 162 -4.28 13.19 10.82
CA ALA A 162 -4.10 14.18 11.87
C ALA A 162 -3.46 13.59 13.14
N THR A 163 -3.87 12.36 13.51
CA THR A 163 -3.38 11.67 14.71
C THR A 163 -1.98 11.09 14.51
N VAL A 164 -1.76 10.36 13.43
CA VAL A 164 -0.53 9.59 13.20
C VAL A 164 0.57 10.44 12.57
N ARG A 165 0.20 11.41 11.75
CA ARG A 165 1.12 12.22 10.92
C ARG A 165 2.08 11.37 10.10
N PRO A 166 1.57 10.39 9.34
CA PRO A 166 2.41 9.48 8.58
C PRO A 166 2.97 10.20 7.33
N PHE A 167 4.00 9.63 6.73
CA PHE A 167 4.48 10.04 5.40
C PHE A 167 3.39 9.83 4.32
N GLY A 168 2.56 8.81 4.46
CA GLY A 168 1.50 8.47 3.53
C GLY A 168 0.45 7.55 4.12
N VAL A 169 -0.57 7.25 3.30
CA VAL A 169 -1.65 6.32 3.63
C VAL A 169 -1.86 5.31 2.51
N ASP A 170 -2.34 4.13 2.89
CA ASP A 170 -2.69 3.03 1.99
C ASP A 170 -4.09 2.49 2.30
N VAL A 171 -4.90 2.32 1.28
CA VAL A 171 -6.26 1.77 1.41
C VAL A 171 -6.53 0.68 0.39
N SER A 172 -7.19 -0.39 0.81
CA SER A 172 -7.65 -1.47 -0.07
C SER A 172 -9.16 -1.68 0.07
N SER A 173 -9.61 -2.47 1.04
CA SER A 173 -11.03 -2.84 1.22
C SER A 173 -11.94 -1.66 1.55
N GLY A 174 -11.43 -0.62 2.24
CA GLY A 174 -12.22 0.55 2.64
C GLY A 174 -12.78 1.38 1.48
N VAL A 175 -12.29 1.16 0.26
CA VAL A 175 -12.77 1.81 -0.96
C VAL A 175 -13.29 0.80 -2.01
N GLU A 176 -13.71 -0.37 -1.57
CA GLU A 176 -14.25 -1.41 -2.45
C GLU A 176 -15.79 -1.44 -2.43
N ALA A 177 -16.36 -1.79 -3.57
CA ALA A 177 -17.75 -2.21 -3.71
C ALA A 177 -17.90 -3.71 -3.37
N SER A 178 -16.92 -4.52 -3.78
CA SER A 178 -16.75 -5.93 -3.44
C SER A 178 -15.26 -6.29 -3.55
N PRO A 179 -14.79 -7.40 -2.95
CA PRO A 179 -13.38 -7.77 -3.00
C PRO A 179 -12.80 -7.73 -4.43
N GLY A 180 -11.75 -6.94 -4.63
CA GLY A 180 -11.10 -6.74 -5.93
C GLY A 180 -11.79 -5.77 -6.89
N ARG A 181 -12.94 -5.18 -6.54
CA ARG A 181 -13.63 -4.14 -7.33
C ARG A 181 -13.73 -2.85 -6.54
N LYS A 182 -13.14 -1.79 -7.06
CA LYS A 182 -13.20 -0.48 -6.40
C LYS A 182 -14.56 0.19 -6.62
N ASP A 183 -14.99 0.92 -5.59
CA ASP A 183 -16.09 1.86 -5.64
C ASP A 183 -15.50 3.23 -5.99
N ARG A 184 -15.85 3.75 -7.16
CA ARG A 184 -15.26 5.00 -7.69
C ARG A 184 -15.52 6.21 -6.80
N ASP A 185 -16.70 6.30 -6.22
CA ASP A 185 -17.08 7.41 -5.33
C ASP A 185 -16.28 7.32 -4.02
N LYS A 186 -16.13 6.12 -3.45
CA LYS A 186 -15.29 5.92 -2.26
C LYS A 186 -13.83 6.23 -2.54
N VAL A 187 -13.28 5.81 -3.71
CA VAL A 187 -11.90 6.13 -4.11
C VAL A 187 -11.71 7.64 -4.18
N SER A 188 -12.60 8.36 -4.88
CA SER A 188 -12.51 9.82 -5.03
C SER A 188 -12.60 10.53 -3.68
N ARG A 189 -13.58 10.18 -2.84
CA ARG A 189 -13.75 10.74 -1.49
C ARG A 189 -12.54 10.47 -0.59
N PHE A 190 -11.97 9.26 -0.65
CA PHE A 190 -10.77 8.92 0.13
C PHE A 190 -9.59 9.80 -0.27
N LEU A 191 -9.35 9.92 -1.57
CA LEU A 191 -8.25 10.73 -2.10
C LEU A 191 -8.41 12.21 -1.78
N ASP A 192 -9.63 12.75 -1.88
CA ASP A 192 -9.92 14.16 -1.55
C ASP A 192 -9.71 14.43 -0.06
N ASN A 193 -10.23 13.56 0.82
CA ASN A 193 -10.10 13.72 2.27
C ASN A 193 -8.63 13.57 2.71
N ALA A 194 -7.90 12.61 2.14
CA ALA A 194 -6.48 12.43 2.45
C ALA A 194 -5.65 13.64 2.00
N ARG A 195 -5.87 14.16 0.77
CA ARG A 195 -5.16 15.35 0.27
C ARG A 195 -5.40 16.59 1.12
N LYS A 196 -6.65 16.85 1.50
CA LYS A 196 -7.00 17.95 2.40
C LYS A 196 -6.28 17.82 3.73
N ALA A 197 -6.35 16.64 4.37
CA ALA A 197 -5.72 16.41 5.65
C ALA A 197 -4.18 16.57 5.61
N PHE A 198 -3.53 16.13 4.53
CA PHE A 198 -2.09 16.36 4.35
C PHE A 198 -1.76 17.83 4.04
N GLY A 199 -2.62 18.57 3.35
CA GLY A 199 -2.46 20.00 3.06
C GLY A 199 -2.65 20.88 4.31
N GLU A 200 -3.57 20.53 5.17
CA GLU A 200 -3.83 21.24 6.43
C GLU A 200 -2.79 20.94 7.52
N GLY A 201 -2.10 19.82 7.43
CA GLY A 201 -1.00 19.44 8.35
C GLY A 201 0.38 19.97 7.97
N GLY A 202 0.51 20.66 6.87
CA GLY A 202 1.75 21.22 6.34
C GLY A 202 1.92 22.70 6.69
N LEU A 203 2.31 23.01 7.92
CA LEU A 203 2.98 24.23 8.37
C LEU A 203 4.24 23.88 9.12
#